data_21379ade2218bd135584dc74900ceac8
#
_entry.id   21379ade2218bd135584dc74900ceac8
#
_cell.length_a   1.000
_cell.length_b   1.000
_cell.length_c   1.000
_cell.angle_alpha   90.00
_cell.angle_beta   90.00
_cell.angle_gamma   90.00
#
_symmetry.space_group_name_H-M   'P 1'
#
loop_
_entity.id
_entity.type
_entity.pdbx_description
1 polymer ?
#
loop_
_entity_poly.entity_id
_entity_poly.type
_entity_poly.pdbx_seq_one_letter_code
_entity_poly.pdbx_strand_id
1 'polypeptide(L)'
;ELKEYLDQEFRGDPFKRAVIWYPTAKNAKDNLVDTLLSFCDCGRLNVYENVPCPMEVPVDKDVYDAIFFTCASSAERMLGSLKPQERETLASVTDIYSIGPKCSAALGELGVSPVIEAAVNTYEGLVNCVLRKE
;
A
#
# COMPACT_ATOMS: atom_id res chain seq x y z
N GLU A 1 9.30 -15.58 7.57
CA GLU A 1 8.27 -16.17 8.50
C GLU A 1 7.39 -17.20 7.81
N LEU A 2 6.44 -16.84 6.87
CA LEU A 2 5.56 -17.82 6.22
C LEU A 2 6.34 -18.89 5.43
N LYS A 3 7.35 -18.47 4.68
CA LYS A 3 8.21 -19.37 3.91
C LYS A 3 8.98 -20.35 4.81
N GLU A 4 9.53 -19.85 5.91
CA GLU A 4 10.26 -20.66 6.90
C GLU A 4 9.34 -21.67 7.58
N TYR A 5 8.12 -21.24 7.94
CA TYR A 5 7.10 -22.12 8.49
C TYR A 5 6.73 -23.26 7.52
N LEU A 6 6.43 -22.92 6.25
CA LEU A 6 6.09 -23.91 5.24
C LEU A 6 7.26 -24.87 4.96
N ASP A 7 8.49 -24.36 4.98
CA ASP A 7 9.71 -25.17 4.81
C ASP A 7 9.89 -26.19 5.94
N GLN A 8 9.57 -25.82 7.19
CA GLN A 8 9.64 -26.70 8.36
C GLN A 8 8.54 -27.74 8.38
N GLU A 9 7.30 -27.36 8.06
CA GLU A 9 6.13 -28.23 8.20
C GLU A 9 5.96 -29.20 7.01
N PHE A 10 6.36 -28.81 5.81
CA PHE A 10 6.05 -29.55 4.57
C PHE A 10 7.27 -30.07 3.82
N ARG A 11 8.49 -29.66 4.18
CA ARG A 11 9.71 -30.13 3.54
C ARG A 11 10.02 -31.56 3.96
N GLY A 12 9.91 -32.50 3.02
CA GLY A 12 10.34 -33.88 3.20
C GLY A 12 9.23 -34.92 3.28
N ASP A 13 7.96 -34.54 3.32
CA ASP A 13 6.84 -35.46 3.24
C ASP A 13 6.07 -35.29 1.92
N PRO A 14 6.31 -36.13 0.91
CA PRO A 14 5.63 -36.05 -0.38
C PRO A 14 4.11 -36.30 -0.30
N PHE A 15 3.62 -36.81 0.84
CA PHE A 15 2.21 -37.10 1.08
C PHE A 15 1.49 -35.97 1.85
N LYS A 16 2.24 -35.04 2.43
CA LYS A 16 1.70 -33.86 3.13
C LYS A 16 1.77 -32.62 2.23
N ARG A 17 1.10 -32.65 1.10
CA ARG A 17 1.00 -31.48 0.26
C ARG A 17 -0.23 -30.67 0.65
N ALA A 18 0.00 -29.49 1.23
CA ALA A 18 -1.10 -28.59 1.54
C ALA A 18 -1.73 -28.07 0.24
N VAL A 19 -3.05 -27.93 0.24
CA VAL A 19 -3.79 -27.25 -0.82
C VAL A 19 -4.25 -25.92 -0.29
N ILE A 20 -3.73 -24.83 -0.85
CA ILE A 20 -4.02 -23.48 -0.41
C ILE A 20 -4.83 -22.76 -1.50
N TRP A 21 -5.98 -22.19 -1.12
CA TRP A 21 -6.71 -21.25 -1.95
C TRP A 21 -6.39 -19.83 -1.50
N TYR A 22 -6.01 -19.00 -2.48
CA TYR A 22 -5.65 -17.60 -2.26
C TYR A 22 -6.69 -16.66 -2.90
N PRO A 23 -7.74 -16.25 -2.14
CA PRO A 23 -8.70 -15.26 -2.60
C PRO A 23 -8.01 -13.90 -2.68
N THR A 24 -8.09 -13.24 -3.84
CA THR A 24 -7.40 -11.97 -4.05
C THR A 24 -8.07 -11.13 -5.14
N ALA A 25 -7.61 -9.89 -5.29
CA ALA A 25 -8.02 -9.06 -6.41
C ALA A 25 -7.50 -9.62 -7.73
N LYS A 26 -8.28 -9.52 -8.80
CA LYS A 26 -7.91 -9.93 -10.16
C LYS A 26 -6.57 -9.34 -10.63
N ASN A 27 -6.32 -8.08 -10.25
CA ASN A 27 -5.12 -7.31 -10.60
C ASN A 27 -4.04 -7.28 -9.50
N ALA A 28 -4.10 -8.20 -8.52
CA ALA A 28 -3.04 -8.38 -7.54
C ALA A 28 -1.80 -9.04 -8.19
N LYS A 29 -0.61 -8.71 -7.66
CA LYS A 29 0.65 -9.34 -8.09
C LYS A 29 0.72 -10.80 -7.61
N ASP A 30 1.27 -11.68 -8.44
CA ASP A 30 1.32 -13.13 -8.17
C ASP A 30 2.48 -13.58 -7.27
N ASN A 31 3.31 -12.68 -6.76
CA ASN A 31 4.51 -13.00 -5.99
C ASN A 31 4.29 -13.99 -4.83
N LEU A 32 3.11 -13.94 -4.17
CA LEU A 32 2.79 -14.88 -3.10
C LEU A 32 2.46 -16.26 -3.64
N VAL A 33 1.69 -16.34 -4.73
CA VAL A 33 1.31 -17.60 -5.38
C VAL A 33 2.56 -18.31 -5.86
N ASP A 34 3.46 -17.62 -6.55
CA ASP A 34 4.73 -18.18 -7.04
C ASP A 34 5.58 -18.73 -5.90
N THR A 35 5.61 -18.04 -4.77
CA THR A 35 6.29 -18.51 -3.56
C THR A 35 5.64 -19.77 -3.01
N LEU A 36 4.30 -19.79 -2.90
CA LEU A 36 3.55 -20.91 -2.33
C LEU A 36 3.64 -22.18 -3.19
N LEU A 37 3.65 -22.05 -4.51
CA LEU A 37 3.74 -23.18 -5.45
C LEU A 37 5.01 -24.03 -5.29
N SER A 38 6.06 -23.46 -4.68
CA SER A 38 7.28 -24.23 -4.37
C SER A 38 7.11 -25.17 -3.18
N PHE A 39 6.05 -25.04 -2.38
CA PHE A 39 5.81 -25.82 -1.14
C PHE A 39 4.49 -26.58 -1.15
N CYS A 40 3.50 -26.11 -1.88
CA CYS A 40 2.14 -26.65 -1.84
C CYS A 40 1.42 -26.48 -3.17
N ASP A 41 0.24 -27.10 -3.30
CA ASP A 41 -0.67 -26.79 -4.39
C ASP A 41 -1.41 -25.51 -4.05
N CYS A 42 -1.24 -24.47 -4.87
CA CYS A 42 -1.86 -23.17 -4.64
C CYS A 42 -2.79 -22.82 -5.80
N GLY A 43 -4.05 -22.54 -5.49
CA GLY A 43 -5.04 -22.00 -6.42
C GLY A 43 -5.34 -20.54 -6.14
N ARG A 44 -5.24 -19.68 -7.17
CA ARG A 44 -5.65 -18.28 -7.09
C ARG A 44 -7.14 -18.17 -7.41
N LEU A 45 -7.88 -17.46 -6.56
CA LEU A 45 -9.29 -17.15 -6.77
C LEU A 45 -9.47 -15.64 -6.88
N ASN A 46 -9.82 -15.15 -8.05
CA ASN A 46 -10.12 -13.73 -8.25
C ASN A 46 -11.54 -13.44 -7.74
N VAL A 47 -11.65 -12.78 -6.58
CA VAL A 47 -12.93 -12.51 -5.91
C VAL A 47 -13.41 -11.07 -6.07
N TYR A 48 -12.54 -10.14 -6.48
CA TYR A 48 -12.87 -8.76 -6.80
C TYR A 48 -11.84 -8.17 -7.76
N GLU A 49 -12.15 -7.00 -8.30
CA GLU A 49 -11.24 -6.22 -9.13
C GLU A 49 -11.16 -4.78 -8.59
N ASN A 50 -9.96 -4.27 -8.45
CA ASN A 50 -9.74 -2.86 -8.14
C ASN A 50 -9.78 -2.04 -9.43
N VAL A 51 -10.82 -1.22 -9.58
CA VAL A 51 -10.93 -0.29 -10.71
C VAL A 51 -10.72 1.15 -10.24
N PRO A 52 -10.02 2.00 -11.02
CA PRO A 52 -9.93 3.40 -10.73
C PRO A 52 -11.32 4.03 -10.74
N CYS A 53 -11.62 4.82 -9.71
CA CYS A 53 -12.80 5.66 -9.68
C CYS A 53 -12.34 7.10 -9.94
N PRO A 54 -12.82 7.76 -11.00
CA PRO A 54 -12.53 9.18 -11.22
C PRO A 54 -12.99 9.99 -10.00
N MET A 55 -12.10 10.84 -9.51
CA MET A 55 -12.37 11.71 -8.38
C MET A 55 -11.77 13.07 -8.65
N GLU A 56 -12.56 14.11 -8.43
CA GLU A 56 -12.04 15.47 -8.37
C GLU A 56 -11.41 15.69 -6.99
N VAL A 57 -10.13 16.04 -6.98
CA VAL A 57 -9.40 16.35 -5.76
C VAL A 57 -9.29 17.88 -5.70
N PRO A 58 -9.96 18.52 -4.74
CA PRO A 58 -9.77 19.95 -4.51
C PRO A 58 -8.31 20.20 -4.11
N VAL A 59 -7.66 21.14 -4.79
CA VAL A 59 -6.27 21.55 -4.52
C VAL A 59 -6.17 22.94 -3.92
N ASP A 60 -7.34 23.54 -3.64
CA ASP A 60 -7.42 24.89 -3.10
C ASP A 60 -6.87 24.94 -1.69
N LYS A 61 -6.29 26.09 -1.35
CA LYS A 61 -5.86 26.40 0.01
C LYS A 61 -7.06 26.33 0.97
N ASP A 62 -6.81 25.82 2.17
CA ASP A 62 -7.79 25.73 3.27
C ASP A 62 -8.85 24.61 3.11
N VAL A 63 -8.67 23.66 2.18
CA VAL A 63 -9.56 22.48 2.05
C VAL A 63 -9.13 21.35 2.99
N TYR A 64 -7.81 21.14 3.12
CA TYR A 64 -7.25 20.07 3.96
C TYR A 64 -6.07 20.58 4.78
N ASP A 65 -6.09 20.32 6.07
CA ASP A 65 -4.91 20.50 6.94
C ASP A 65 -3.90 19.35 6.76
N ALA A 66 -4.43 18.14 6.56
CA ALA A 66 -3.61 16.93 6.44
C ALA A 66 -4.24 15.89 5.53
N ILE A 67 -3.39 15.13 4.83
CA ILE A 67 -3.80 13.96 4.03
C ILE A 67 -3.00 12.75 4.48
N PHE A 68 -3.70 11.64 4.78
CA PHE A 68 -3.10 10.39 5.21
C PHE A 68 -3.16 9.34 4.10
N PHE A 69 -2.01 8.85 3.68
CA PHE A 69 -1.92 7.74 2.76
C PHE A 69 -1.54 6.45 3.50
N THR A 70 -2.46 5.49 3.47
CA THR A 70 -2.29 4.18 4.11
C THR A 70 -1.85 3.08 3.14
N CYS A 71 -1.73 3.38 1.86
CA CYS A 71 -1.15 2.49 0.85
C CYS A 71 -0.67 3.28 -0.37
N ALA A 72 0.34 2.75 -1.05
CA ALA A 72 0.92 3.34 -2.27
C ALA A 72 -0.11 3.53 -3.38
N SER A 73 -0.98 2.54 -3.59
CA SER A 73 -1.99 2.59 -4.66
C SER A 73 -3.04 3.71 -4.47
N SER A 74 -3.34 4.11 -3.24
CA SER A 74 -4.21 5.27 -2.97
C SER A 74 -3.51 6.57 -3.34
N ALA A 75 -2.22 6.70 -3.00
CA ALA A 75 -1.41 7.85 -3.37
C ALA A 75 -1.29 7.97 -4.90
N GLU A 76 -0.95 6.87 -5.58
CA GLU A 76 -0.83 6.80 -7.04
C GLU A 76 -2.13 7.19 -7.74
N ARG A 77 -3.28 6.72 -7.26
CA ARG A 77 -4.59 7.00 -7.88
C ARG A 77 -5.06 8.42 -7.64
N MET A 78 -4.98 8.90 -6.40
CA MET A 78 -5.41 10.24 -6.03
C MET A 78 -4.51 11.29 -6.68
N LEU A 79 -3.21 11.24 -6.39
CA LEU A 79 -2.26 12.26 -6.81
C LEU A 79 -1.82 12.08 -8.27
N GLY A 80 -1.85 10.86 -8.81
CA GLY A 80 -1.57 10.59 -10.20
C GLY A 80 -2.59 11.20 -11.16
N SER A 81 -3.81 11.50 -10.70
CA SER A 81 -4.82 12.23 -11.48
C SER A 81 -4.54 13.75 -11.59
N LEU A 82 -3.72 14.30 -10.68
CA LEU A 82 -3.35 15.71 -10.63
C LEU A 82 -2.16 16.01 -11.54
N LYS A 83 -2.13 17.23 -12.08
CA LYS A 83 -0.95 17.75 -12.78
C LYS A 83 0.20 17.99 -11.79
N PRO A 84 1.47 18.01 -12.25
CA PRO A 84 2.62 18.27 -11.37
C PRO A 84 2.48 19.53 -10.52
N GLN A 85 2.03 20.63 -11.12
CA GLN A 85 1.83 21.91 -10.43
C GLN A 85 0.73 21.84 -9.34
N GLU A 86 -0.33 21.09 -9.61
CA GLU A 86 -1.42 20.87 -8.64
C GLU A 86 -0.94 20.06 -7.44
N ARG A 87 -0.09 19.05 -7.66
CA ARG A 87 0.54 18.27 -6.59
C ARG A 87 1.48 19.12 -5.74
N GLU A 88 2.28 19.97 -6.38
CA GLU A 88 3.18 20.89 -5.69
C GLU A 88 2.37 21.91 -4.86
N THR A 89 1.30 22.48 -5.40
CA THR A 89 0.40 23.37 -4.67
C THR A 89 -0.20 22.66 -3.46
N LEU A 90 -0.75 21.46 -3.63
CA LEU A 90 -1.33 20.68 -2.54
C LEU A 90 -0.31 20.38 -1.45
N ALA A 91 0.90 19.94 -1.81
CA ALA A 91 1.97 19.65 -0.86
C ALA A 91 2.52 20.90 -0.14
N SER A 92 2.34 22.10 -0.72
CA SER A 92 2.76 23.36 -0.09
C SER A 92 1.80 23.89 0.97
N VAL A 93 0.53 23.45 0.94
CA VAL A 93 -0.53 23.95 1.82
C VAL A 93 -1.13 22.89 2.74
N THR A 94 -0.74 21.62 2.54
CA THR A 94 -1.32 20.46 3.24
C THR A 94 -0.21 19.55 3.73
N ASP A 95 -0.27 19.12 4.98
CA ASP A 95 0.65 18.11 5.49
C ASP A 95 0.35 16.74 4.91
N ILE A 96 1.35 16.08 4.32
CA ILE A 96 1.18 14.77 3.71
C ILE A 96 1.86 13.69 4.55
N TYR A 97 1.06 12.77 5.03
CA TYR A 97 1.48 11.67 5.90
C TYR A 97 1.42 10.34 5.16
N SER A 98 2.44 9.51 5.35
CA SER A 98 2.49 8.14 4.87
C SER A 98 2.59 7.13 5.99
N ILE A 99 1.93 5.99 5.82
CA ILE A 99 1.97 4.90 6.81
C ILE A 99 3.32 4.18 6.86
N GLY A 100 4.16 4.32 5.84
CA GLY A 100 5.46 3.65 5.81
C GLY A 100 6.17 3.72 4.45
N PRO A 101 7.36 3.09 4.35
CA PRO A 101 8.35 3.35 3.29
C PRO A 101 7.83 3.09 1.86
N LYS A 102 7.00 2.07 1.64
CA LYS A 102 6.43 1.80 0.31
C LYS A 102 5.50 2.92 -0.17
N CYS A 103 4.75 3.50 0.78
CA CYS A 103 3.86 4.61 0.48
C CYS A 103 4.64 5.90 0.27
N SER A 104 5.66 6.16 1.10
CA SER A 104 6.57 7.30 0.95
C SER A 104 7.30 7.27 -0.38
N ALA A 105 7.78 6.10 -0.81
CA ALA A 105 8.44 5.95 -2.11
C ALA A 105 7.50 6.32 -3.28
N ALA A 106 6.26 5.83 -3.25
CA ALA A 106 5.26 6.15 -4.28
C ALA A 106 4.93 7.66 -4.32
N LEU A 107 4.84 8.32 -3.16
CA LEU A 107 4.66 9.77 -3.07
C LEU A 107 5.87 10.53 -3.65
N GLY A 108 7.09 10.09 -3.35
CA GLY A 108 8.32 10.64 -3.91
C GLY A 108 8.41 10.51 -5.44
N GLU A 109 8.01 9.36 -6.00
CA GLU A 109 7.94 9.12 -7.45
C GLU A 109 6.94 10.06 -8.15
N LEU A 110 5.90 10.49 -7.44
CA LEU A 110 4.93 11.50 -7.91
C LEU A 110 5.42 12.95 -7.74
N GLY A 111 6.62 13.15 -7.19
CA GLY A 111 7.20 14.46 -6.93
C GLY A 111 6.62 15.18 -5.72
N VAL A 112 6.02 14.44 -4.79
CA VAL A 112 5.43 15.01 -3.56
C VAL A 112 6.48 15.06 -2.46
N SER A 113 6.73 16.25 -1.93
CA SER A 113 7.69 16.49 -0.83
C SER A 113 7.33 17.81 -0.14
N PRO A 114 7.45 17.92 1.20
CA PRO A 114 7.86 16.87 2.13
C PRO A 114 6.77 15.83 2.41
N VAL A 115 7.17 14.62 2.81
CA VAL A 115 6.26 13.57 3.29
C VAL A 115 6.66 13.22 4.72
N ILE A 116 5.68 13.14 5.62
CA ILE A 116 5.88 12.74 7.02
C ILE A 116 5.55 11.26 7.13
N GLU A 117 6.60 10.43 7.30
CA GLU A 117 6.44 8.98 7.43
C GLU A 117 6.23 8.55 8.87
N ALA A 118 5.28 7.64 9.10
CA ALA A 118 5.04 7.06 10.41
C ALA A 118 6.23 6.21 10.85
N ALA A 119 6.70 6.41 12.07
CA ALA A 119 7.81 5.64 12.66
C ALA A 119 7.46 4.15 12.83
N VAL A 120 6.17 3.84 12.97
CA VAL A 120 5.63 2.48 13.03
C VAL A 120 4.52 2.38 11.99
N ASN A 121 4.58 1.35 11.15
CA ASN A 121 3.63 1.15 10.05
C ASN A 121 2.27 0.65 10.57
N THR A 122 1.59 1.50 11.33
CA THR A 122 0.26 1.29 11.91
C THR A 122 -0.56 2.58 11.87
N TYR A 123 -1.87 2.47 12.04
CA TYR A 123 -2.74 3.65 12.14
C TYR A 123 -2.40 4.51 13.37
N GLU A 124 -2.05 3.88 14.50
CA GLU A 124 -1.56 4.60 15.68
C GLU A 124 -0.26 5.35 15.39
N GLY A 125 0.64 4.75 14.60
CA GLY A 125 1.85 5.40 14.13
C GLY A 125 1.57 6.68 13.36
N LEU A 126 0.59 6.68 12.46
CA LEU A 126 0.14 7.87 11.74
C LEU A 126 -0.45 8.93 12.68
N VAL A 127 -1.33 8.54 13.60
CA VAL A 127 -1.92 9.47 14.59
C VAL A 127 -0.83 10.11 15.44
N ASN A 128 0.16 9.33 15.88
CA ASN A 128 1.27 9.84 16.68
C ASN A 128 2.15 10.85 15.94
N CYS A 129 2.21 10.80 14.60
CA CYS A 129 2.92 11.83 13.82
C CYS A 129 2.26 13.20 13.93
N VAL A 130 0.92 13.25 13.98
CA VAL A 130 0.17 14.51 14.14
C VAL A 130 0.32 15.06 15.55
N LEU A 131 0.16 14.19 16.57
CA LEU A 131 0.22 14.58 17.97
C LEU A 131 1.61 15.06 18.44
N ARG A 132 2.68 14.68 17.72
CA ARG A 132 4.06 15.09 18.04
C ARG A 132 4.51 16.36 17.34
N LYS A 133 3.66 16.98 16.54
CA LYS A 133 3.94 18.25 15.86
C LYS A 133 3.73 19.48 16.77
N GLU A 134 3.29 19.26 18.01
CA GLU A 134 3.31 20.27 19.06
C GLU A 134 4.67 20.23 19.77
#